data_10fc51cecd8c0b15f839794392f13b52
#
_entry.id   10fc51cecd8c0b15f839794392f13b52
#
_cell.length_a   1.000
_cell.length_b   1.000
_cell.length_c   1.000
_cell.angle_alpha   90.00
_cell.angle_beta   90.00
_cell.angle_gamma   90.00
#
_symmetry.space_group_name_H-M   'P 1'
#
loop_
_entity.id
_entity.type
_entity.pdbx_description
1 polymer ?
#
loop_
_entity_poly.entity_id
_entity_poly.type
_entity_poly.pdbx_seq_one_letter_code
_entity_poly.pdbx_strand_id
1 'polypeptide(L)'
;MSEHAEPGRHFVGAVEDELHSVAGERSGRAVSRRHVLTLAAVALAVGGCKILPIVSKEEAAAQKFNGTDYVSKVWATDVVPVMRDKAFPIEQVIDAIEGGLDKAGPEFGHRPAEEGSPWSFIVKGTATIKEKNTTSRAGVVLIEVATSKGAIPVTIQIGPVIKGNSLRDAMPFINFQNFTNQIEFAEVGRAFNARVLTELQPAIDALAAGQSVSFAGTFSMNSVSDKILLTPVLLGPAGGAK
;
A
#
# COMPACT_ATOMS: atom_id res chain seq x y z
N MET A 1 29.47 52.01 2.58
CA MET A 1 29.69 52.10 4.06
C MET A 1 29.45 50.69 4.52
N SER A 2 30.50 50.03 4.57
CA SER A 2 31.25 49.47 5.74
C SER A 2 30.70 48.09 6.07
N GLU A 3 31.37 46.99 5.70
CA GLU A 3 32.60 46.44 6.32
C GLU A 3 32.26 45.55 7.52
N HIS A 4 32.61 44.36 7.69
CA HIS A 4 33.82 43.53 7.69
C HIS A 4 33.35 42.12 8.05
N ALA A 5 33.84 41.10 7.55
CA ALA A 5 35.14 40.46 7.53
C ALA A 5 35.06 39.08 8.27
N GLU A 6 35.47 38.07 7.54
CA GLU A 6 36.00 36.78 8.05
C GLU A 6 37.20 36.99 9.00
N PRO A 7 37.69 36.02 9.78
CA PRO A 7 38.29 34.82 9.17
C PRO A 7 38.26 33.53 10.00
N GLY A 8 38.55 32.44 9.29
CA GLY A 8 38.86 31.12 9.78
C GLY A 8 40.00 30.97 10.75
N ARG A 9 40.05 29.81 11.40
CA ARG A 9 41.30 29.22 11.94
C ARG A 9 41.29 27.71 11.85
N HIS A 10 42.23 27.27 11.09
CA HIS A 10 42.88 25.95 11.14
C HIS A 10 43.15 25.47 12.57
N PHE A 11 42.89 24.22 12.83
CA PHE A 11 43.57 23.47 13.88
C PHE A 11 44.09 22.16 13.26
N VAL A 12 45.31 22.27 12.70
CA VAL A 12 46.22 21.18 12.44
C VAL A 12 47.31 21.33 13.48
N GLY A 13 47.61 20.29 14.26
CA GLY A 13 48.73 20.31 15.13
C GLY A 13 48.76 19.21 16.17
N ALA A 14 49.63 18.26 15.95
CA ALA A 14 50.38 17.52 16.96
C ALA A 14 49.71 16.35 17.69
N VAL A 15 49.84 15.17 17.14
CA VAL A 15 50.21 13.95 17.92
C VAL A 15 51.21 13.15 17.13
N GLU A 16 52.45 13.65 17.09
CA GLU A 16 53.66 12.86 16.90
C GLU A 16 54.53 13.20 18.09
N ASP A 17 54.60 12.27 19.04
CA ASP A 17 55.69 12.00 19.94
C ASP A 17 55.19 11.20 21.15
N GLU A 18 55.30 9.91 21.08
CA GLU A 18 55.57 9.01 22.21
C GLU A 18 55.70 7.56 21.71
N LEU A 19 56.70 7.36 20.90
CA LEU A 19 57.23 6.04 20.58
C LEU A 19 58.71 5.98 20.98
N HIS A 20 58.99 5.91 22.27
CA HIS A 20 60.28 5.34 22.75
C HIS A 20 60.17 5.05 24.25
N SER A 21 60.57 3.85 24.56
CA SER A 21 60.84 3.37 25.91
C SER A 21 59.73 2.54 26.55
N VAL A 22 59.68 1.26 26.25
CA VAL A 22 59.75 0.17 27.25
C VAL A 22 60.21 -1.11 26.56
N ALA A 23 61.51 -1.26 26.43
CA ALA A 23 62.15 -2.56 26.33
C ALA A 23 62.50 -3.01 27.74
N GLY A 24 61.89 -4.06 28.21
CA GLY A 24 62.33 -4.60 29.50
C GLY A 24 61.34 -5.56 30.13
N GLU A 25 61.75 -6.79 30.21
CA GLU A 25 61.31 -7.90 31.06
C GLU A 25 60.39 -8.94 30.46
N ARG A 26 61.01 -9.88 29.80
CA ARG A 26 60.47 -11.22 29.63
C ARG A 26 60.50 -11.96 30.98
N SER A 27 59.43 -11.82 31.76
CA SER A 27 59.12 -12.75 32.84
C SER A 27 58.34 -13.93 32.27
N GLY A 28 59.03 -15.04 32.13
CA GLY A 28 58.40 -16.31 31.75
C GLY A 28 57.52 -16.83 32.89
N ARG A 29 56.25 -16.41 32.89
CA ARG A 29 55.24 -17.06 33.73
C ARG A 29 54.75 -18.30 33.01
N ALA A 30 55.14 -19.48 33.58
CA ALA A 30 54.60 -20.76 33.19
C ALA A 30 53.07 -20.73 33.33
N VAL A 31 52.36 -20.82 32.20
CA VAL A 31 50.89 -20.89 32.17
C VAL A 31 50.48 -22.19 32.82
N SER A 32 49.84 -22.08 34.01
CA SER A 32 49.36 -23.23 34.77
C SER A 32 48.33 -24.01 33.94
N ARG A 33 48.38 -25.36 33.97
CA ARG A 33 47.42 -26.27 33.31
C ARG A 33 45.94 -25.89 33.57
N ARG A 34 45.69 -25.26 34.72
CA ARG A 34 44.35 -24.77 35.06
C ARG A 34 43.88 -23.61 34.20
N HIS A 35 44.78 -22.73 33.75
CA HIS A 35 44.40 -21.59 32.86
C HIS A 35 44.20 -22.02 31.41
N VAL A 36 44.85 -23.11 30.97
CA VAL A 36 44.63 -23.67 29.63
C VAL A 36 43.25 -24.33 29.54
N LEU A 37 42.79 -24.98 30.63
CA LEU A 37 41.45 -25.59 30.67
C LEU A 37 40.32 -24.55 30.75
N THR A 38 40.51 -23.42 31.40
CA THR A 38 39.52 -22.34 31.42
C THR A 38 39.43 -21.59 30.09
N LEU A 39 40.55 -21.42 29.38
CA LEU A 39 40.55 -20.84 28.02
C LEU A 39 39.86 -21.75 26.98
N ALA A 40 40.01 -23.07 27.11
CA ALA A 40 39.33 -24.05 26.25
C ALA A 40 37.79 -24.09 26.50
N ALA A 41 37.36 -23.88 27.73
CA ALA A 41 35.93 -23.85 28.09
C ALA A 41 35.21 -22.58 27.57
N VAL A 42 35.89 -21.43 27.50
CA VAL A 42 35.36 -20.17 26.95
C VAL A 42 35.25 -20.24 25.44
N ALA A 43 36.16 -20.95 24.75
CA ALA A 43 36.12 -21.11 23.28
C ALA A 43 34.93 -21.97 22.81
N LEU A 44 34.40 -22.86 23.65
CA LEU A 44 33.22 -23.70 23.34
C LEU A 44 31.89 -22.96 23.53
N ALA A 45 31.88 -21.86 24.24
CA ALA A 45 30.64 -21.08 24.49
C ALA A 45 30.26 -20.09 23.37
N VAL A 46 31.18 -19.86 22.38
CA VAL A 46 30.94 -18.90 21.26
C VAL A 46 30.49 -19.58 19.97
N GLY A 47 30.29 -20.92 20.01
CA GLY A 47 29.92 -21.74 18.85
C GLY A 47 28.46 -21.65 18.40
N GLY A 48 27.68 -20.66 18.87
CA GLY A 48 26.26 -20.54 18.59
C GLY A 48 25.85 -19.53 17.50
N CYS A 49 26.78 -18.95 16.75
CA CYS A 49 26.42 -18.11 15.60
C CYS A 49 25.90 -18.99 14.47
N LYS A 50 24.57 -19.02 14.31
CA LYS A 50 23.90 -19.63 13.16
C LYS A 50 24.32 -18.84 11.92
N ILE A 51 25.24 -19.39 11.14
CA ILE A 51 25.64 -18.82 9.84
C ILE A 51 24.44 -19.06 8.92
N LEU A 52 23.65 -17.99 8.69
CA LEU A 52 22.65 -18.00 7.64
C LEU A 52 23.37 -17.94 6.29
N PRO A 53 22.99 -18.78 5.31
CA PRO A 53 23.56 -18.69 3.98
C PRO A 53 23.26 -17.30 3.41
N ILE A 54 24.27 -16.64 2.87
CA ILE A 54 24.09 -15.41 2.10
C ILE A 54 23.45 -15.83 0.79
N VAL A 55 22.14 -15.59 0.68
CA VAL A 55 21.39 -15.82 -0.56
C VAL A 55 21.95 -14.85 -1.61
N SER A 56 22.24 -15.34 -2.82
CA SER A 56 22.70 -14.48 -3.91
C SER A 56 21.62 -13.40 -4.21
N LYS A 57 22.06 -12.26 -4.79
CA LYS A 57 21.11 -11.19 -5.18
C LYS A 57 20.06 -11.71 -6.17
N GLU A 58 20.42 -12.66 -7.01
CA GLU A 58 19.53 -13.31 -7.97
C GLU A 58 18.52 -14.22 -7.30
N GLU A 59 18.94 -15.02 -6.33
CA GLU A 59 18.04 -15.88 -5.54
C GLU A 59 17.11 -15.06 -4.64
N ALA A 60 17.62 -13.97 -4.04
CA ALA A 60 16.81 -13.03 -3.26
C ALA A 60 15.79 -12.27 -4.15
N ALA A 61 16.15 -11.99 -5.41
CA ALA A 61 15.26 -11.38 -6.38
C ALA A 61 14.20 -12.37 -6.88
N ALA A 62 14.56 -13.64 -7.07
CA ALA A 62 13.64 -14.70 -7.47
C ALA A 62 12.61 -15.06 -6.37
N GLN A 63 12.96 -14.84 -5.11
CA GLN A 63 12.05 -15.03 -3.95
C GLN A 63 11.27 -13.78 -3.59
N LYS A 64 11.54 -12.65 -4.23
CA LYS A 64 10.85 -11.40 -3.92
C LYS A 64 9.42 -11.44 -4.46
N PHE A 65 8.46 -11.22 -3.57
CA PHE A 65 7.06 -11.06 -3.93
C PHE A 65 6.90 -9.95 -4.99
N ASN A 66 6.06 -10.22 -6.00
CA ASN A 66 5.73 -9.27 -7.05
C ASN A 66 4.21 -9.06 -7.11
N GLY A 67 3.75 -7.90 -6.60
CA GLY A 67 2.35 -7.55 -6.55
C GLY A 67 1.71 -7.45 -7.95
N THR A 68 2.45 -7.02 -8.96
CA THR A 68 1.94 -6.94 -10.35
C THR A 68 1.65 -8.32 -10.91
N ASP A 69 2.55 -9.29 -10.70
CA ASP A 69 2.34 -10.67 -11.12
C ASP A 69 1.16 -11.31 -10.39
N TYR A 70 1.04 -11.05 -9.07
CA TYR A 70 -0.09 -11.50 -8.28
C TYR A 70 -1.41 -10.96 -8.85
N VAL A 71 -1.50 -9.66 -9.05
CA VAL A 71 -2.71 -9.01 -9.58
C VAL A 71 -3.03 -9.49 -10.99
N SER A 72 -2.04 -9.70 -11.84
CA SER A 72 -2.26 -10.21 -13.20
C SER A 72 -2.89 -11.59 -13.22
N LYS A 73 -2.56 -12.45 -12.26
CA LYS A 73 -3.14 -13.80 -12.12
C LYS A 73 -4.60 -13.77 -11.70
N VAL A 74 -4.96 -12.89 -10.74
CA VAL A 74 -6.30 -12.88 -10.15
C VAL A 74 -7.27 -11.91 -10.84
N TRP A 75 -6.78 -11.02 -11.70
CA TRP A 75 -7.60 -9.95 -12.29
C TRP A 75 -8.79 -10.47 -13.07
N ALA A 76 -8.54 -11.29 -14.08
CA ALA A 76 -9.60 -11.79 -14.98
C ALA A 76 -10.41 -12.94 -14.36
N THR A 77 -9.80 -13.74 -13.50
CA THR A 77 -10.40 -14.94 -12.92
C THR A 77 -11.20 -14.69 -11.65
N ASP A 78 -10.83 -13.67 -10.89
CA ASP A 78 -11.42 -13.43 -9.56
C ASP A 78 -11.97 -12.00 -9.42
N VAL A 79 -11.20 -10.96 -9.76
CA VAL A 79 -11.61 -9.56 -9.54
C VAL A 79 -12.78 -9.17 -10.44
N VAL A 80 -12.66 -9.37 -11.74
CA VAL A 80 -13.71 -8.99 -12.71
C VAL A 80 -15.01 -9.76 -12.46
N PRO A 81 -15.01 -11.08 -12.23
CA PRO A 81 -16.21 -11.80 -11.82
C PRO A 81 -16.84 -11.27 -10.52
N VAL A 82 -16.06 -11.01 -9.48
CA VAL A 82 -16.56 -10.42 -8.24
C VAL A 82 -17.25 -9.06 -8.50
N MET A 83 -16.66 -8.21 -9.34
CA MET A 83 -17.27 -6.92 -9.70
C MET A 83 -18.60 -7.07 -10.44
N ARG A 84 -18.75 -8.09 -11.29
CA ARG A 84 -19.99 -8.35 -12.03
C ARG A 84 -21.07 -8.95 -11.15
N ASP A 85 -20.70 -9.95 -10.35
CA ASP A 85 -21.65 -10.83 -9.67
C ASP A 85 -22.03 -10.32 -8.27
N LYS A 86 -21.12 -9.62 -7.58
CA LYS A 86 -21.29 -9.20 -6.18
C LYS A 86 -21.45 -7.69 -5.99
N ALA A 87 -21.43 -6.90 -7.07
CA ALA A 87 -21.64 -5.45 -6.94
C ALA A 87 -23.12 -5.14 -6.70
N PHE A 88 -23.41 -4.45 -5.61
CA PHE A 88 -24.72 -3.92 -5.28
C PHE A 88 -24.99 -2.60 -6.02
N PRO A 89 -26.26 -2.26 -6.30
CA PRO A 89 -26.62 -0.91 -6.74
C PRO A 89 -26.09 0.15 -5.77
N ILE A 90 -25.37 1.15 -6.27
CA ILE A 90 -24.72 2.13 -5.41
C ILE A 90 -25.74 2.93 -4.58
N GLU A 91 -26.90 3.25 -5.15
CA GLU A 91 -27.98 3.94 -4.48
C GLU A 91 -28.49 3.16 -3.27
N GLN A 92 -28.63 1.84 -3.39
CA GLN A 92 -29.05 0.97 -2.29
C GLN A 92 -28.02 0.96 -1.16
N VAL A 93 -26.74 0.89 -1.50
CA VAL A 93 -25.66 0.89 -0.52
C VAL A 93 -25.58 2.24 0.21
N ILE A 94 -25.71 3.36 -0.51
CA ILE A 94 -25.68 4.69 0.10
C ILE A 94 -26.89 4.88 1.03
N ASP A 95 -28.11 4.50 0.61
CA ASP A 95 -29.31 4.57 1.45
C ASP A 95 -29.14 3.77 2.74
N ALA A 96 -28.53 2.57 2.67
CA ALA A 96 -28.24 1.77 3.85
C ALA A 96 -27.19 2.43 4.77
N ILE A 97 -26.12 3.00 4.20
CA ILE A 97 -25.06 3.71 4.94
C ILE A 97 -25.63 4.92 5.68
N GLU A 98 -26.53 5.68 5.07
CA GLU A 98 -27.21 6.80 5.71
C GLU A 98 -28.10 6.37 6.89
N GLY A 99 -28.54 5.11 6.91
CA GLY A 99 -29.25 4.47 8.02
C GLY A 99 -28.33 3.99 9.15
N GLY A 100 -27.02 4.01 8.93
CA GLY A 100 -25.98 3.61 9.88
C GLY A 100 -25.02 2.58 9.32
N LEU A 101 -23.71 2.87 9.44
CA LEU A 101 -22.65 2.02 8.93
C LEU A 101 -22.58 0.64 9.61
N ASP A 102 -22.99 0.56 10.88
CA ASP A 102 -23.02 -0.70 11.65
C ASP A 102 -24.04 -1.71 11.10
N LYS A 103 -25.05 -1.24 10.37
CA LYS A 103 -26.04 -2.08 9.68
C LYS A 103 -25.63 -2.33 8.24
N ALA A 104 -25.27 -1.27 7.52
CA ALA A 104 -24.90 -1.36 6.11
C ALA A 104 -23.61 -2.18 5.88
N GLY A 105 -22.64 -2.08 6.78
CA GLY A 105 -21.37 -2.79 6.68
C GLY A 105 -21.50 -4.30 6.61
N PRO A 106 -22.15 -4.97 7.58
CA PRO A 106 -22.37 -6.42 7.56
C PRO A 106 -23.23 -6.90 6.39
N GLU A 107 -24.15 -6.08 5.88
CA GLU A 107 -25.06 -6.45 4.81
C GLU A 107 -24.45 -6.31 3.41
N PHE A 108 -23.76 -5.20 3.15
CA PHE A 108 -23.27 -4.84 1.81
C PHE A 108 -21.77 -4.75 1.69
N GLY A 109 -21.05 -4.70 2.82
CA GLY A 109 -19.62 -4.46 2.87
C GLY A 109 -18.80 -5.69 3.15
N HIS A 110 -17.51 -5.53 2.94
CA HIS A 110 -16.47 -6.43 3.41
C HIS A 110 -15.53 -5.66 4.35
N ARG A 111 -15.10 -6.31 5.42
CA ARG A 111 -14.14 -5.76 6.37
C ARG A 111 -13.05 -6.79 6.61
N PRO A 112 -11.76 -6.47 6.43
CA PRO A 112 -10.69 -7.30 6.95
C PRO A 112 -10.89 -7.61 8.43
N ALA A 113 -10.40 -8.75 8.91
CA ALA A 113 -10.69 -9.28 10.26
C ALA A 113 -10.23 -8.39 11.43
N GLU A 114 -9.52 -7.30 11.19
CA GLU A 114 -9.02 -6.39 12.22
C GLU A 114 -10.10 -5.39 12.64
N GLU A 115 -10.35 -5.33 13.93
CA GLU A 115 -11.25 -4.36 14.54
C GLU A 115 -10.79 -2.93 14.23
N GLY A 116 -11.71 -2.06 13.79
CA GLY A 116 -11.39 -0.68 13.39
C GLY A 116 -10.99 -0.49 11.93
N SER A 117 -10.84 -1.57 11.13
CA SER A 117 -10.65 -1.43 9.69
C SER A 117 -11.88 -0.81 9.02
N PRO A 118 -11.71 -0.04 7.91
CA PRO A 118 -12.84 0.48 7.14
C PRO A 118 -13.73 -0.64 6.58
N TRP A 119 -15.01 -0.36 6.46
CA TRP A 119 -15.88 -1.15 5.61
C TRP A 119 -15.62 -0.83 4.15
N SER A 120 -15.43 -1.84 3.32
CA SER A 120 -15.22 -1.72 1.87
C SER A 120 -16.41 -2.28 1.14
N PHE A 121 -16.96 -1.51 0.20
CA PHE A 121 -18.17 -1.84 -0.54
C PHE A 121 -17.85 -2.07 -2.01
N ILE A 122 -18.53 -3.04 -2.62
CA ILE A 122 -18.48 -3.31 -4.06
C ILE A 122 -19.79 -2.84 -4.65
N VAL A 123 -19.71 -1.85 -5.53
CA VAL A 123 -20.89 -1.18 -6.07
C VAL A 123 -20.88 -1.05 -7.58
N LYS A 124 -22.07 -0.92 -8.16
CA LYS A 124 -22.29 -0.61 -9.58
C LYS A 124 -23.40 0.41 -9.73
N GLY A 125 -23.38 1.13 -10.82
CA GLY A 125 -24.42 2.12 -11.10
C GLY A 125 -24.24 2.79 -12.44
N THR A 126 -25.18 3.69 -12.72
CA THR A 126 -25.16 4.60 -13.86
C THR A 126 -25.48 6.00 -13.37
N ALA A 127 -24.68 6.97 -13.78
CA ALA A 127 -24.89 8.36 -13.36
C ALA A 127 -24.44 9.33 -14.44
N THR A 128 -24.87 10.58 -14.33
CA THR A 128 -24.41 11.66 -15.20
C THR A 128 -23.14 12.30 -14.63
N ILE A 129 -22.12 12.46 -15.47
CA ILE A 129 -20.88 13.14 -15.11
C ILE A 129 -21.16 14.63 -14.96
N LYS A 130 -20.92 15.18 -13.76
CA LYS A 130 -21.04 16.61 -13.49
C LYS A 130 -19.76 17.36 -13.85
N GLU A 131 -18.62 16.78 -13.50
CA GLU A 131 -17.30 17.39 -13.72
C GLU A 131 -16.27 16.29 -13.94
N LYS A 132 -15.29 16.57 -14.84
CA LYS A 132 -14.06 15.80 -14.99
C LYS A 132 -12.89 16.72 -14.72
N ASN A 133 -12.10 16.40 -13.71
CA ASN A 133 -10.93 17.19 -13.33
C ASN A 133 -9.66 16.34 -13.40
N THR A 134 -8.78 16.67 -14.32
CA THR A 134 -7.49 16.00 -14.56
C THR A 134 -6.30 16.92 -14.37
N THR A 135 -6.49 18.11 -13.76
CA THR A 135 -5.43 19.08 -13.55
C THR A 135 -4.40 18.63 -12.51
N SER A 136 -4.80 17.77 -11.60
CA SER A 136 -3.91 17.18 -10.61
C SER A 136 -3.62 15.70 -10.91
N ARG A 137 -2.56 15.16 -10.32
CA ARG A 137 -2.26 13.72 -10.40
C ARG A 137 -3.35 12.84 -9.77
N ALA A 138 -4.15 13.38 -8.86
CA ALA A 138 -5.34 12.73 -8.32
C ALA A 138 -6.58 13.15 -9.13
N GLY A 139 -6.59 12.84 -10.43
CA GLY A 139 -7.70 13.15 -11.32
C GLY A 139 -8.99 12.46 -10.90
N VAL A 140 -10.10 13.15 -11.08
CA VAL A 140 -11.41 12.67 -10.63
C VAL A 140 -12.52 12.99 -11.62
N VAL A 141 -13.58 12.19 -11.56
CA VAL A 141 -14.88 12.47 -12.15
C VAL A 141 -15.89 12.59 -11.02
N LEU A 142 -16.59 13.70 -10.98
CA LEU A 142 -17.69 13.92 -10.04
C LEU A 142 -19.00 13.47 -10.71
N ILE A 143 -19.74 12.60 -10.02
CA ILE A 143 -21.09 12.18 -10.38
C ILE A 143 -22.04 12.46 -9.21
N GLU A 144 -23.32 12.46 -9.48
CA GLU A 144 -24.36 12.47 -8.45
C GLU A 144 -25.19 11.20 -8.54
N VAL A 145 -25.37 10.55 -7.41
CA VAL A 145 -26.21 9.37 -7.25
C VAL A 145 -27.48 9.78 -6.56
N ALA A 146 -28.61 9.48 -7.17
CA ALA A 146 -29.92 9.73 -6.57
C ALA A 146 -30.18 8.69 -5.46
N THR A 147 -30.49 9.16 -4.26
CA THR A 147 -30.84 8.32 -3.10
C THR A 147 -32.25 8.67 -2.60
N SER A 148 -32.74 7.93 -1.65
CA SER A 148 -34.06 8.20 -1.02
C SER A 148 -34.12 9.57 -0.34
N LYS A 149 -32.98 10.14 0.07
CA LYS A 149 -32.87 11.42 0.78
C LYS A 149 -32.39 12.58 -0.09
N GLY A 150 -32.09 12.32 -1.36
CA GLY A 150 -31.60 13.33 -2.29
C GLY A 150 -30.37 12.86 -3.10
N ALA A 151 -29.75 13.77 -3.80
CA ALA A 151 -28.58 13.46 -4.60
C ALA A 151 -27.29 13.55 -3.76
N ILE A 152 -26.50 12.49 -3.78
CA ILE A 152 -25.23 12.39 -3.05
C ILE A 152 -24.06 12.47 -4.04
N PRO A 153 -23.06 13.34 -3.79
CA PRO A 153 -21.88 13.41 -4.63
C PRO A 153 -20.97 12.20 -4.42
N VAL A 154 -20.59 11.55 -5.53
CA VAL A 154 -19.63 10.45 -5.56
C VAL A 154 -18.46 10.85 -6.46
N THR A 155 -17.27 10.63 -5.97
CA THR A 155 -16.02 10.95 -6.67
C THR A 155 -15.40 9.68 -7.23
N ILE A 156 -15.40 9.49 -8.54
CA ILE A 156 -14.70 8.40 -9.22
C ILE A 156 -13.25 8.80 -9.43
N GLN A 157 -12.31 8.00 -8.94
CA GLN A 157 -10.87 8.26 -9.06
C GLN A 157 -10.37 7.78 -10.44
N ILE A 158 -9.82 8.68 -11.25
CA ILE A 158 -9.34 8.41 -12.60
C ILE A 158 -7.90 8.85 -12.87
N GLY A 159 -7.26 9.47 -11.90
CA GLY A 159 -5.91 10.00 -12.05
C GLY A 159 -4.82 8.97 -11.82
N PRO A 160 -3.56 9.28 -12.22
CA PRO A 160 -2.43 8.38 -12.00
C PRO A 160 -2.16 8.09 -10.50
N VAL A 161 -2.77 8.84 -9.60
CA VAL A 161 -2.75 8.57 -8.16
C VAL A 161 -4.16 8.25 -7.69
N ILE A 162 -4.40 6.99 -7.33
CA ILE A 162 -5.61 6.52 -6.65
C ILE A 162 -5.32 6.49 -5.14
N LYS A 163 -6.19 7.09 -4.35
CA LYS A 163 -6.10 7.13 -2.89
C LYS A 163 -6.74 5.91 -2.27
N GLY A 164 -6.06 5.33 -1.29
CA GLY A 164 -6.56 4.17 -0.56
C GLY A 164 -6.35 2.84 -1.29
N ASN A 165 -6.87 1.78 -0.67
CA ASN A 165 -6.75 0.41 -1.13
C ASN A 165 -8.11 -0.30 -1.17
N SER A 166 -9.19 0.46 -1.41
CA SER A 166 -10.57 -0.07 -1.35
C SER A 166 -10.77 -1.31 -2.24
N LEU A 167 -10.10 -1.34 -3.40
CA LEU A 167 -10.20 -2.50 -4.29
C LEU A 167 -9.57 -3.76 -3.67
N ARG A 168 -8.37 -3.66 -3.07
CA ARG A 168 -7.76 -4.77 -2.33
C ARG A 168 -8.64 -5.21 -1.16
N ASP A 169 -9.09 -4.23 -0.37
CA ASP A 169 -9.77 -4.47 0.90
C ASP A 169 -11.22 -4.97 0.72
N ALA A 170 -11.81 -4.74 -0.45
CA ALA A 170 -13.13 -5.28 -0.81
C ALA A 170 -13.09 -6.72 -1.35
N MET A 171 -11.91 -7.24 -1.72
CA MET A 171 -11.79 -8.59 -2.28
C MET A 171 -11.84 -9.64 -1.19
N PRO A 172 -12.85 -10.54 -1.16
CA PRO A 172 -13.03 -11.52 -0.09
C PRO A 172 -11.94 -12.61 -0.06
N PHE A 173 -11.20 -12.79 -1.15
CA PHE A 173 -10.11 -13.76 -1.26
C PHE A 173 -8.75 -13.16 -0.88
N ILE A 174 -8.65 -11.86 -0.58
CA ILE A 174 -7.42 -11.19 -0.18
C ILE A 174 -7.45 -10.94 1.33
N ASN A 175 -6.59 -11.67 2.05
CA ASN A 175 -6.41 -11.50 3.47
C ASN A 175 -4.93 -11.18 3.75
N PHE A 176 -4.65 -10.32 4.72
CA PHE A 176 -3.28 -10.01 5.15
C PHE A 176 -2.46 -11.26 5.49
N GLN A 177 -3.11 -12.25 6.10
CA GLN A 177 -2.46 -13.52 6.48
C GLN A 177 -1.94 -14.34 5.28
N ASN A 178 -2.36 -14.03 4.06
CA ASN A 178 -1.87 -14.69 2.85
C ASN A 178 -0.53 -14.13 2.37
N PHE A 179 0.00 -13.12 3.07
CA PHE A 179 1.25 -12.42 2.73
C PHE A 179 2.25 -12.51 3.88
N THR A 180 3.54 -12.48 3.54
CA THR A 180 4.60 -12.62 4.54
C THR A 180 4.70 -11.39 5.46
N ASN A 181 4.35 -10.21 4.94
CA ASN A 181 4.51 -8.94 5.66
C ASN A 181 3.63 -7.83 5.07
N GLN A 182 3.58 -6.69 5.77
CA GLN A 182 2.82 -5.51 5.34
C GLN A 182 3.31 -4.89 4.03
N ILE A 183 4.57 -5.06 3.67
CA ILE A 183 5.14 -4.49 2.43
C ILE A 183 4.53 -5.21 1.23
N GLU A 184 4.48 -6.54 1.25
CA GLU A 184 3.83 -7.35 0.20
C GLU A 184 2.35 -7.02 0.08
N PHE A 185 1.66 -6.94 1.21
CA PHE A 185 0.24 -6.58 1.23
C PHE A 185 -0.03 -5.18 0.67
N ALA A 186 0.83 -4.20 1.01
CA ALA A 186 0.73 -2.85 0.45
C ALA A 186 1.08 -2.82 -1.05
N GLU A 187 2.00 -3.67 -1.50
CA GLU A 187 2.38 -3.80 -2.91
C GLU A 187 1.21 -4.31 -3.75
N VAL A 188 0.43 -5.26 -3.25
CA VAL A 188 -0.81 -5.72 -3.91
C VAL A 188 -1.78 -4.55 -4.09
N GLY A 189 -2.00 -3.72 -3.08
CA GLY A 189 -2.87 -2.54 -3.19
C GLY A 189 -2.41 -1.56 -4.28
N ARG A 190 -1.10 -1.29 -4.32
CA ARG A 190 -0.51 -0.44 -5.37
C ARG A 190 -0.67 -1.07 -6.77
N ALA A 191 -0.46 -2.37 -6.88
CA ALA A 191 -0.58 -3.09 -8.14
C ALA A 191 -2.03 -3.11 -8.65
N PHE A 192 -3.02 -3.27 -7.78
CA PHE A 192 -4.43 -3.12 -8.15
C PHE A 192 -4.74 -1.73 -8.69
N ASN A 193 -4.32 -0.69 -7.98
CA ASN A 193 -4.55 0.69 -8.41
C ASN A 193 -3.88 0.98 -9.77
N ALA A 194 -2.66 0.48 -10.00
CA ALA A 194 -1.97 0.60 -11.27
C ALA A 194 -2.69 -0.16 -12.39
N ARG A 195 -3.18 -1.38 -12.11
CA ARG A 195 -3.93 -2.19 -13.08
C ARG A 195 -5.23 -1.51 -13.51
N VAL A 196 -6.00 -0.96 -12.57
CA VAL A 196 -7.22 -0.17 -12.85
C VAL A 196 -6.93 0.92 -13.88
N LEU A 197 -5.90 1.72 -13.65
CA LEU A 197 -5.57 2.84 -14.55
C LEU A 197 -5.17 2.36 -15.94
N THR A 198 -4.38 1.29 -16.02
CA THR A 198 -3.97 0.70 -17.31
C THR A 198 -5.17 0.16 -18.10
N GLU A 199 -6.07 -0.55 -17.45
CA GLU A 199 -7.26 -1.13 -18.10
C GLU A 199 -8.28 -0.08 -18.53
N LEU A 200 -8.44 0.97 -17.71
CA LEU A 200 -9.50 1.95 -17.92
C LEU A 200 -9.05 3.19 -18.68
N GLN A 201 -7.76 3.34 -19.03
CA GLN A 201 -7.28 4.54 -19.71
C GLN A 201 -8.10 4.94 -20.94
N PRO A 202 -8.45 4.01 -21.87
CA PRO A 202 -9.26 4.37 -23.03
C PRO A 202 -10.66 4.87 -22.67
N ALA A 203 -11.28 4.26 -21.65
CA ALA A 203 -12.58 4.68 -21.17
C ALA A 203 -12.50 6.04 -20.47
N ILE A 204 -11.48 6.25 -19.64
CA ILE A 204 -11.21 7.51 -18.94
C ILE A 204 -11.04 8.67 -19.92
N ASP A 205 -10.29 8.45 -21.01
CA ASP A 205 -10.03 9.48 -22.01
C ASP A 205 -11.32 9.91 -22.72
N ALA A 206 -12.24 8.98 -22.92
CA ALA A 206 -13.53 9.19 -23.58
C ALA A 206 -14.59 9.90 -22.71
N LEU A 207 -14.38 10.01 -21.38
CA LEU A 207 -15.34 10.63 -20.47
C LEU A 207 -15.40 12.13 -20.66
N ALA A 208 -16.63 12.69 -20.70
CA ALA A 208 -16.87 14.13 -20.72
C ALA A 208 -18.03 14.52 -19.78
N ALA A 209 -17.99 15.76 -19.28
CA ALA A 209 -19.10 16.31 -18.51
C ALA A 209 -20.41 16.27 -19.30
N GLY A 210 -21.51 15.99 -18.62
CA GLY A 210 -22.85 15.83 -19.21
C GLY A 210 -23.13 14.45 -19.78
N GLN A 211 -22.15 13.59 -19.93
CA GLN A 211 -22.38 12.20 -20.40
C GLN A 211 -22.86 11.30 -19.29
N SER A 212 -23.66 10.30 -19.65
CA SER A 212 -24.04 9.21 -18.74
C SER A 212 -22.96 8.13 -18.77
N VAL A 213 -22.48 7.76 -17.57
CA VAL A 213 -21.45 6.74 -17.36
C VAL A 213 -21.99 5.58 -16.57
N SER A 214 -21.67 4.36 -17.01
CA SER A 214 -21.88 3.11 -16.28
C SER A 214 -20.58 2.72 -15.61
N PHE A 215 -20.63 2.28 -14.36
CA PHE A 215 -19.46 1.91 -13.59
C PHE A 215 -19.72 0.73 -12.65
N ALA A 216 -18.67 0.00 -12.33
CA ALA A 216 -18.57 -0.84 -11.14
C ALA A 216 -17.19 -0.64 -10.50
N GLY A 217 -17.15 -0.64 -9.18
CA GLY A 217 -15.94 -0.35 -8.43
C GLY A 217 -16.12 -0.50 -6.94
N THR A 218 -15.15 0.01 -6.20
CA THR A 218 -15.11 -0.11 -4.74
C THR A 218 -14.85 1.22 -4.07
N PHE A 219 -15.36 1.37 -2.86
CA PHE A 219 -14.98 2.45 -1.96
C PHE A 219 -14.92 1.94 -0.52
N SER A 220 -14.22 2.66 0.35
CA SER A 220 -14.12 2.31 1.77
C SER A 220 -14.55 3.49 2.64
N MET A 221 -15.18 3.21 3.78
CA MET A 221 -15.64 4.21 4.76
C MET A 221 -15.41 3.73 6.20
N ASN A 222 -15.04 4.66 7.05
CA ASN A 222 -15.01 4.49 8.51
C ASN A 222 -16.22 5.17 9.20
N SER A 223 -16.77 6.18 8.54
CA SER A 223 -17.86 7.00 9.06
C SER A 223 -18.85 7.34 7.95
N VAL A 224 -20.10 7.51 8.28
CA VAL A 224 -21.15 7.98 7.37
C VAL A 224 -20.88 9.37 6.79
N SER A 225 -20.01 10.15 7.42
CA SER A 225 -19.60 11.48 6.95
C SER A 225 -18.41 11.46 5.97
N ASP A 226 -17.82 10.30 5.74
CA ASP A 226 -16.70 10.19 4.81
C ASP A 226 -17.16 10.45 3.37
N LYS A 227 -16.30 11.08 2.58
CA LYS A 227 -16.54 11.25 1.14
C LYS A 227 -16.39 9.92 0.43
N ILE A 228 -17.33 9.62 -0.47
CA ILE A 228 -17.27 8.42 -1.29
C ILE A 228 -16.22 8.64 -2.39
N LEU A 229 -15.06 7.97 -2.25
CA LEU A 229 -13.98 7.92 -3.22
C LEU A 229 -13.98 6.55 -3.90
N LEU A 230 -14.64 6.46 -5.04
CA LEU A 230 -14.82 5.21 -5.78
C LEU A 230 -13.57 4.91 -6.63
N THR A 231 -12.99 3.74 -6.44
CA THR A 231 -11.97 3.16 -7.32
C THR A 231 -12.70 2.30 -8.36
N PRO A 232 -12.78 2.73 -9.63
CA PRO A 232 -13.51 1.99 -10.66
C PRO A 232 -12.73 0.74 -11.09
N VAL A 233 -13.42 -0.33 -11.45
CA VAL A 233 -12.87 -1.52 -12.11
C VAL A 233 -13.49 -1.72 -13.50
N LEU A 234 -14.76 -1.35 -13.63
CA LEU A 234 -15.45 -1.26 -14.89
C LEU A 234 -15.93 0.18 -15.07
N LEU A 235 -15.75 0.73 -16.25
CA LEU A 235 -16.12 2.11 -16.57
C LEU A 235 -16.37 2.24 -18.07
N GLY A 236 -17.47 2.88 -18.44
CA GLY A 236 -17.79 3.10 -19.84
C GLY A 236 -19.07 3.91 -20.04
N PRO A 237 -19.43 4.27 -21.26
CA PRO A 237 -20.68 4.95 -21.55
C PRO A 237 -21.88 4.10 -21.11
N ALA A 238 -22.92 4.74 -20.62
CA ALA A 238 -24.16 4.05 -20.24
C ALA A 238 -24.75 3.32 -21.44
N GLY A 239 -25.02 2.02 -21.27
CA GLY A 239 -25.49 1.12 -22.34
C GLY A 239 -24.39 0.37 -23.09
N GLY A 240 -23.11 0.61 -22.80
CA GLY A 240 -21.95 -0.02 -23.48
C GLY A 240 -21.11 -0.97 -22.60
N ALA A 241 -21.39 -1.11 -21.33
CA ALA A 241 -20.65 -2.04 -20.45
C ALA A 241 -21.15 -3.48 -20.69
N LYS A 242 -20.42 -4.22 -21.52
CA LYS A 242 -20.53 -5.68 -21.63
C LYS A 242 -19.53 -6.34 -20.71
#